data_62d6228636193fd8dba15848c44fdcc3
#
_entry.id   62d6228636193fd8dba15848c44fdcc3
#
_cell.length_a   1.000
_cell.length_b   1.000
_cell.length_c   1.000
_cell.angle_alpha   90.00
_cell.angle_beta   90.00
_cell.angle_gamma   90.00
#
_symmetry.space_group_name_H-M   'P 1'
#
loop_
_entity.id
_entity.type
_entity.pdbx_description
1 polymer ?
#
loop_
_entity_poly.entity_id
_entity_poly.type
_entity_poly.pdbx_seq_one_letter_code
_entity_poly.pdbx_strand_id
1 'polypeptide(L)'
;LVSNVKSGDLWVWPGIGKHSGKDFAATGSIFGDGEAYFWDVTDPKNMIIIDTVKVDARNVNDVKVSEDGRIGVITREGASNRKNGFVILDVSDPFNVKILSTFNDDMTGGVHNTFIYKNHVYAVNNGRKYDIINIEDPKNPFRVGVFELNTAGHAIHDVWIENGIAYSSNWRDGIVAVDIGGNTSNEKESTNIGFNPLLLKAGNGSPSN
;
A
#
# COMPACT_ATOMS: atom_id res chain seq x y z
N LEU A 1 13.65 -3.50 -19.81
CA LEU A 1 14.38 -3.29 -18.54
C LEU A 1 14.78 -1.83 -18.43
N VAL A 2 14.42 -1.18 -17.35
CA VAL A 2 14.92 0.16 -17.03
C VAL A 2 16.33 -0.02 -16.48
N SER A 3 17.33 0.43 -17.21
CA SER A 3 18.73 0.28 -16.82
C SER A 3 19.09 1.22 -15.67
N ASN A 4 19.95 0.75 -14.76
CA ASN A 4 20.50 1.51 -13.62
C ASN A 4 19.52 1.86 -12.49
N VAL A 5 18.30 1.29 -12.47
CA VAL A 5 17.32 1.44 -11.41
C VAL A 5 17.04 0.08 -10.80
N LYS A 6 17.00 0.00 -9.47
CA LYS A 6 16.54 -1.19 -8.76
C LYS A 6 15.02 -1.13 -8.65
N SER A 7 14.36 -2.26 -8.88
CA SER A 7 12.91 -2.36 -8.65
C SER A 7 12.61 -2.40 -7.14
N GLY A 8 11.55 -1.71 -6.75
CA GLY A 8 10.85 -1.91 -5.50
C GLY A 8 9.87 -3.08 -5.60
N ASP A 9 8.72 -2.95 -4.97
CA ASP A 9 7.65 -3.95 -5.04
C ASP A 9 6.92 -3.91 -6.38
N LEU A 10 6.06 -4.90 -6.58
CA LEU A 10 5.30 -5.15 -7.79
C LEU A 10 3.82 -5.41 -7.41
N TRP A 11 2.91 -4.84 -8.18
CA TRP A 11 1.49 -5.20 -8.12
C TRP A 11 0.95 -5.47 -9.51
N VAL A 12 0.10 -6.49 -9.64
CA VAL A 12 -0.55 -6.89 -10.91
C VAL A 12 -2.06 -6.81 -10.73
N TRP A 13 -2.77 -6.26 -11.73
CA TRP A 13 -4.23 -6.18 -11.71
C TRP A 13 -4.84 -6.33 -13.11
N PRO A 14 -6.08 -6.83 -13.22
CA PRO A 14 -6.79 -6.88 -14.48
C PRO A 14 -7.28 -5.51 -14.92
N GLY A 15 -7.25 -5.25 -16.20
CA GLY A 15 -7.80 -4.03 -16.78
C GLY A 15 -9.32 -3.95 -16.65
N ILE A 16 -9.84 -2.72 -16.53
CA ILE A 16 -11.26 -2.44 -16.39
C ILE A 16 -11.81 -1.65 -17.59
N GLY A 17 -13.12 -1.66 -17.77
CA GLY A 17 -13.81 -0.89 -18.79
C GLY A 17 -13.26 -1.14 -20.21
N LYS A 18 -12.75 -0.11 -20.87
CA LYS A 18 -12.15 -0.22 -22.22
C LYS A 18 -10.89 -1.08 -22.28
N HIS A 19 -10.30 -1.37 -21.13
CA HIS A 19 -9.09 -2.20 -20.98
C HIS A 19 -9.39 -3.63 -20.51
N SER A 20 -10.66 -4.00 -20.38
CA SER A 20 -11.05 -5.36 -19.99
C SER A 20 -10.39 -6.42 -20.88
N GLY A 21 -9.89 -7.49 -20.26
CA GLY A 21 -9.16 -8.56 -20.95
C GLY A 21 -7.66 -8.31 -21.12
N LYS A 22 -7.15 -7.20 -20.61
CA LYS A 22 -5.73 -6.92 -20.45
C LYS A 22 -5.30 -7.08 -19.00
N ASP A 23 -4.02 -7.38 -18.82
CA ASP A 23 -3.37 -7.41 -17.51
C ASP A 23 -2.30 -6.32 -17.44
N PHE A 24 -2.25 -5.64 -16.29
CA PHE A 24 -1.33 -4.55 -16.03
C PHE A 24 -0.49 -4.84 -14.79
N ALA A 25 0.69 -4.21 -14.73
CA ALA A 25 1.53 -4.24 -13.56
C ALA A 25 2.05 -2.84 -13.24
N ALA A 26 2.35 -2.60 -11.98
CA ALA A 26 3.08 -1.42 -11.53
C ALA A 26 4.31 -1.86 -10.74
N THR A 27 5.42 -1.15 -10.93
CA THR A 27 6.66 -1.36 -10.17
C THR A 27 7.20 -0.03 -9.68
N GLY A 28 7.67 0.00 -8.44
CA GLY A 28 8.39 1.16 -7.91
C GLY A 28 9.89 1.10 -8.25
N SER A 29 10.60 2.20 -7.94
CA SER A 29 12.05 2.32 -8.09
C SER A 29 12.73 2.53 -6.75
N ILE A 30 13.90 1.89 -6.56
CA ILE A 30 14.76 2.08 -5.38
C ILE A 30 16.07 2.72 -5.82
N PHE A 31 16.49 3.78 -5.11
CA PHE A 31 17.62 4.62 -5.49
C PHE A 31 17.48 5.22 -6.90
N GLY A 32 16.23 5.46 -7.32
CA GLY A 32 15.90 6.18 -8.52
C GLY A 32 15.60 7.65 -8.23
N ASP A 33 14.83 8.25 -9.09
CA ASP A 33 14.37 9.64 -8.99
C ASP A 33 12.88 9.72 -8.66
N GLY A 34 12.34 8.72 -7.93
CA GLY A 34 10.93 8.66 -7.53
C GLY A 34 9.98 8.20 -8.63
N GLU A 35 10.45 7.32 -9.52
CA GLU A 35 9.61 6.76 -10.58
C GLU A 35 8.82 5.54 -10.11
N ALA A 36 7.55 5.48 -10.56
CA ALA A 36 6.75 4.26 -10.64
C ALA A 36 6.44 3.99 -12.12
N TYR A 37 6.68 2.77 -12.55
CA TYR A 37 6.48 2.34 -13.94
C TYR A 37 5.22 1.50 -14.05
N PHE A 38 4.41 1.78 -15.07
CA PHE A 38 3.19 1.05 -15.39
C PHE A 38 3.41 0.24 -16.67
N TRP A 39 2.97 -1.01 -16.66
CA TRP A 39 3.27 -1.97 -17.68
C TRP A 39 2.00 -2.62 -18.21
N ASP A 40 1.92 -2.84 -19.53
CA ASP A 40 1.03 -3.84 -20.13
C ASP A 40 1.76 -5.18 -20.07
N VAL A 41 1.22 -6.13 -19.31
CA VAL A 41 1.77 -7.47 -19.10
C VAL A 41 0.84 -8.55 -19.64
N THR A 42 -0.13 -8.17 -20.46
CA THR A 42 -1.09 -9.07 -21.09
C THR A 42 -0.38 -10.21 -21.86
N ASP A 43 0.72 -9.91 -22.53
CA ASP A 43 1.64 -10.93 -23.02
C ASP A 43 2.93 -10.90 -22.18
N PRO A 44 3.12 -11.86 -21.25
CA PRO A 44 4.29 -11.88 -20.38
C PRO A 44 5.63 -12.09 -21.10
N LYS A 45 5.60 -12.44 -22.39
CA LYS A 45 6.82 -12.53 -23.22
C LYS A 45 7.18 -11.19 -23.86
N ASN A 46 6.23 -10.26 -23.95
CA ASN A 46 6.37 -8.97 -24.61
C ASN A 46 5.83 -7.84 -23.73
N MET A 47 6.26 -7.78 -22.46
CA MET A 47 5.87 -6.72 -21.53
C MET A 47 6.41 -5.36 -21.98
N ILE A 48 5.57 -4.33 -21.94
CA ILE A 48 5.94 -2.96 -22.34
C ILE A 48 5.58 -1.95 -21.25
N ILE A 49 6.43 -0.94 -21.05
CA ILE A 49 6.11 0.22 -20.22
C ILE A 49 5.10 1.06 -21.00
N ILE A 50 3.98 1.38 -20.35
CA ILE A 50 2.89 2.16 -20.96
C ILE A 50 2.74 3.54 -20.34
N ASP A 51 3.20 3.72 -19.10
CA ASP A 51 3.24 5.04 -18.45
C ASP A 51 4.32 5.06 -17.34
N THR A 52 4.68 6.26 -16.91
CA THR A 52 5.63 6.49 -15.82
C THR A 52 5.19 7.69 -14.99
N VAL A 53 4.95 7.48 -13.71
CA VAL A 53 4.68 8.55 -12.76
C VAL A 53 5.94 8.88 -11.98
N LYS A 54 6.25 10.17 -11.85
CA LYS A 54 7.39 10.65 -11.06
C LYS A 54 6.92 11.51 -9.90
N VAL A 55 7.44 11.22 -8.71
CA VAL A 55 7.16 11.94 -7.47
C VAL A 55 8.45 12.38 -6.79
N ASP A 56 8.37 13.37 -5.89
CA ASP A 56 9.52 13.77 -5.06
C ASP A 56 9.81 12.68 -4.01
N ALA A 57 10.61 11.71 -4.41
CA ALA A 57 11.04 10.60 -3.57
C ALA A 57 12.40 10.07 -4.07
N ARG A 58 13.21 9.53 -3.17
CA ARG A 58 14.38 8.71 -3.53
C ARG A 58 13.95 7.28 -3.87
N ASN A 59 12.95 6.78 -3.15
CA ASN A 59 12.41 5.44 -3.34
C ASN A 59 10.89 5.51 -3.46
N VAL A 60 10.36 4.81 -4.45
CA VAL A 60 9.02 4.28 -4.49
C VAL A 60 9.16 2.79 -4.17
N ASN A 61 9.13 2.46 -2.88
CA ASN A 61 9.42 1.09 -2.43
C ASN A 61 8.27 0.15 -2.74
N ASP A 62 7.03 0.61 -2.52
CA ASP A 62 5.83 -0.21 -2.64
C ASP A 62 4.79 0.43 -3.56
N VAL A 63 4.05 -0.42 -4.24
CA VAL A 63 2.96 -0.07 -5.16
C VAL A 63 1.79 -1.02 -4.92
N LYS A 64 0.57 -0.50 -4.83
CA LYS A 64 -0.66 -1.29 -4.71
C LYS A 64 -1.75 -0.68 -5.57
N VAL A 65 -2.67 -1.52 -6.04
CA VAL A 65 -3.88 -1.10 -6.74
C VAL A 65 -5.08 -1.68 -6.02
N SER A 66 -6.15 -0.90 -5.93
CA SER A 66 -7.42 -1.31 -5.34
C SER A 66 -8.02 -2.50 -6.10
N GLU A 67 -8.83 -3.29 -5.42
CA GLU A 67 -9.47 -4.48 -5.99
C GLU A 67 -10.31 -4.16 -7.25
N ASP A 68 -10.92 -2.97 -7.29
CA ASP A 68 -11.71 -2.50 -8.43
C ASP A 68 -10.84 -1.94 -9.59
N GLY A 69 -9.51 -1.92 -9.45
CA GLY A 69 -8.59 -1.48 -10.49
C GLY A 69 -8.60 0.03 -10.78
N ARG A 70 -9.11 0.87 -9.87
CA ARG A 70 -9.28 2.31 -10.10
C ARG A 70 -8.26 3.19 -9.38
N ILE A 71 -7.93 2.84 -8.15
CA ILE A 71 -7.05 3.62 -7.29
C ILE A 71 -5.73 2.88 -7.13
N GLY A 72 -4.65 3.60 -7.39
CA GLY A 72 -3.30 3.16 -7.09
C GLY A 72 -2.73 3.92 -5.89
N VAL A 73 -1.82 3.29 -5.17
CA VAL A 73 -1.01 3.92 -4.13
C VAL A 73 0.45 3.57 -4.37
N ILE A 74 1.32 4.57 -4.31
CA ILE A 74 2.77 4.41 -4.35
C ILE A 74 3.39 5.05 -3.13
N THR A 75 4.33 4.37 -2.49
CA THR A 75 5.05 4.91 -1.33
C THR A 75 6.02 6.01 -1.75
N ARG A 76 6.34 6.89 -0.81
CA ARG A 76 7.20 8.04 -1.03
C ARG A 76 8.22 8.14 0.10
N GLU A 77 9.41 7.61 -0.13
CA GLU A 77 10.51 7.63 0.83
C GLU A 77 11.67 8.53 0.36
N GLY A 78 12.28 9.23 1.31
CA GLY A 78 13.39 10.13 1.04
C GLY A 78 12.98 11.35 0.24
N ALA A 79 11.80 11.89 0.50
CA ALA A 79 11.31 13.14 -0.07
C ALA A 79 12.20 14.32 0.30
N SER A 80 12.40 15.27 -0.63
CA SER A 80 13.29 16.43 -0.45
C SER A 80 12.90 17.31 0.75
N ASN A 81 11.60 17.41 1.02
CA ASN A 81 11.04 18.16 2.15
C ASN A 81 10.93 17.34 3.45
N ARG A 82 11.43 16.08 3.46
CA ARG A 82 11.32 15.12 4.58
C ARG A 82 9.90 14.78 5.03
N LYS A 83 8.88 15.17 4.27
CA LYS A 83 7.51 14.75 4.47
C LYS A 83 7.24 13.57 3.54
N ASN A 84 7.60 12.40 3.95
CA ASN A 84 7.45 11.15 3.19
C ASN A 84 5.97 10.81 2.93
N GLY A 85 5.51 9.61 3.22
CA GLY A 85 4.12 9.21 3.05
C GLY A 85 3.88 8.43 1.77
N PHE A 86 2.74 8.64 1.13
CA PHE A 86 2.37 7.96 -0.11
C PHE A 86 1.57 8.90 -1.03
N VAL A 87 1.50 8.52 -2.29
CA VAL A 87 0.75 9.24 -3.34
C VAL A 87 -0.40 8.37 -3.81
N ILE A 88 -1.57 8.96 -3.95
CA ILE A 88 -2.78 8.33 -4.46
C ILE A 88 -2.94 8.66 -5.94
N LEU A 89 -3.21 7.64 -6.73
CA LEU A 89 -3.27 7.69 -8.18
C LEU A 89 -4.64 7.25 -8.69
N ASP A 90 -5.09 7.83 -9.78
CA ASP A 90 -6.12 7.26 -10.65
C ASP A 90 -5.43 6.37 -11.69
N VAL A 91 -5.65 5.06 -11.61
CA VAL A 91 -5.10 4.06 -12.52
C VAL A 91 -6.17 3.40 -13.38
N SER A 92 -7.38 3.97 -13.44
CA SER A 92 -8.48 3.47 -14.27
C SER A 92 -8.16 3.46 -15.76
N ASP A 93 -7.24 4.34 -16.18
CA ASP A 93 -6.56 4.30 -17.48
C ASP A 93 -5.06 4.12 -17.29
N PRO A 94 -4.53 2.88 -17.31
CA PRO A 94 -3.12 2.60 -17.06
C PRO A 94 -2.15 3.24 -18.07
N PHE A 95 -2.67 3.69 -19.23
CA PHE A 95 -1.90 4.44 -20.24
C PHE A 95 -1.83 5.95 -19.96
N ASN A 96 -2.53 6.44 -18.91
CA ASN A 96 -2.57 7.85 -18.56
C ASN A 96 -2.89 8.00 -17.07
N VAL A 97 -1.96 7.54 -16.24
CA VAL A 97 -2.08 7.53 -14.78
C VAL A 97 -2.01 8.97 -14.25
N LYS A 98 -2.86 9.30 -13.29
CA LYS A 98 -2.94 10.67 -12.75
C LYS A 98 -2.71 10.68 -11.24
N ILE A 99 -1.93 11.62 -10.77
CA ILE A 99 -1.81 11.91 -9.35
C ILE A 99 -3.10 12.60 -8.88
N LEU A 100 -3.76 12.03 -7.89
CA LEU A 100 -4.96 12.61 -7.26
C LEU A 100 -4.60 13.43 -6.03
N SER A 101 -3.76 12.87 -5.15
CA SER A 101 -3.33 13.55 -3.92
C SER A 101 -2.06 12.92 -3.35
N THR A 102 -1.49 13.55 -2.32
CA THR A 102 -0.40 13.04 -1.50
C THR A 102 -0.82 13.09 -0.04
N PHE A 103 -0.68 11.98 0.66
CA PHE A 103 -0.86 11.92 2.11
C PHE A 103 0.51 11.82 2.79
N ASN A 104 0.84 12.79 3.65
CA ASN A 104 2.14 12.86 4.31
C ASN A 104 2.06 13.39 5.77
N ASP A 105 0.86 13.44 6.33
CA ASP A 105 0.63 13.89 7.70
C ASP A 105 1.24 12.90 8.69
N ASP A 106 2.17 13.37 9.54
CA ASP A 106 2.92 12.58 10.52
C ASP A 106 3.60 11.31 9.95
N MET A 107 4.15 11.42 8.72
CA MET A 107 4.84 10.31 8.04
C MET A 107 6.32 10.58 7.76
N THR A 108 6.96 11.39 8.59
CA THR A 108 8.37 11.80 8.42
C THR A 108 9.36 10.66 8.49
N GLY A 109 9.02 9.57 9.17
CA GLY A 109 9.84 8.36 9.27
C GLY A 109 9.86 7.48 8.01
N GLY A 110 9.00 7.79 7.02
CA GLY A 110 8.84 7.01 5.80
C GLY A 110 7.72 5.98 5.88
N VAL A 111 7.15 5.69 4.72
CA VAL A 111 6.16 4.62 4.53
C VAL A 111 6.81 3.57 3.64
N HIS A 112 7.12 2.41 4.22
CA HIS A 112 7.83 1.36 3.51
C HIS A 112 6.88 0.53 2.65
N ASN A 113 5.82 0.02 3.26
CA ASN A 113 4.81 -0.79 2.61
C ASN A 113 3.40 -0.26 2.88
N THR A 114 2.48 -0.59 1.98
CA THR A 114 1.06 -0.21 2.05
C THR A 114 0.18 -1.39 1.67
N PHE A 115 -1.08 -1.33 2.04
CA PHE A 115 -2.13 -2.20 1.51
C PHE A 115 -3.41 -1.39 1.30
N ILE A 116 -4.11 -1.64 0.22
CA ILE A 116 -5.44 -1.04 -0.03
C ILE A 116 -6.50 -2.09 0.30
N TYR A 117 -7.36 -1.78 1.25
CA TYR A 117 -8.51 -2.63 1.56
C TYR A 117 -9.77 -1.78 1.63
N LYS A 118 -10.73 -2.10 0.76
CA LYS A 118 -11.92 -1.26 0.54
C LYS A 118 -11.48 0.20 0.28
N ASN A 119 -12.08 1.15 0.98
CA ASN A 119 -11.77 2.58 0.82
C ASN A 119 -10.69 3.06 1.83
N HIS A 120 -9.73 2.20 2.20
CA HIS A 120 -8.69 2.55 3.16
C HIS A 120 -7.30 2.12 2.70
N VAL A 121 -6.31 2.96 2.98
CA VAL A 121 -4.89 2.62 2.87
C VAL A 121 -4.36 2.30 4.26
N TYR A 122 -3.72 1.16 4.41
CA TYR A 122 -2.97 0.75 5.59
C TYR A 122 -1.49 0.97 5.28
N ALA A 123 -0.90 1.98 5.91
CA ALA A 123 0.45 2.44 5.58
C ALA A 123 1.43 2.14 6.72
N VAL A 124 2.43 1.28 6.49
CA VAL A 124 3.48 0.97 7.46
C VAL A 124 4.36 2.19 7.64
N ASN A 125 4.16 2.91 8.72
CA ASN A 125 4.80 4.19 9.03
C ASN A 125 5.99 3.97 9.96
N ASN A 126 7.15 4.44 9.52
CA ASN A 126 8.41 4.38 10.27
C ASN A 126 8.80 2.97 10.76
N GLY A 127 8.28 1.93 10.09
CA GLY A 127 8.53 0.53 10.47
C GLY A 127 8.04 0.15 11.87
N ARG A 128 7.09 0.89 12.45
CA ARG A 128 6.65 0.70 13.83
C ARG A 128 5.15 0.47 13.99
N LYS A 129 4.38 1.14 13.19
CA LYS A 129 2.92 1.15 13.24
C LYS A 129 2.38 1.09 11.81
N TYR A 130 1.12 0.78 11.63
CA TYR A 130 0.45 1.16 10.42
C TYR A 130 -0.67 2.16 10.72
N ASP A 131 -0.66 3.23 9.93
CA ASP A 131 -1.72 4.23 9.93
C ASP A 131 -2.82 3.78 8.95
N ILE A 132 -4.08 4.04 9.32
CA ILE A 132 -5.24 3.71 8.51
C ILE A 132 -5.83 5.01 7.98
N ILE A 133 -5.81 5.15 6.68
CA ILE A 133 -6.18 6.37 5.98
C ILE A 133 -7.43 6.11 5.14
N ASN A 134 -8.51 6.84 5.40
CA ASN A 134 -9.70 6.81 4.55
C ASN A 134 -9.40 7.51 3.23
N ILE A 135 -9.74 6.86 2.11
CA ILE A 135 -9.57 7.31 0.74
C ILE A 135 -10.88 7.24 -0.06
N GLU A 136 -12.03 7.27 0.61
CA GLU A 136 -13.34 7.31 -0.07
C GLU A 136 -13.43 8.52 -1.01
N ASP A 137 -12.92 9.68 -0.56
CA ASP A 137 -12.52 10.76 -1.46
C ASP A 137 -10.99 10.75 -1.62
N PRO A 138 -10.47 10.19 -2.71
CA PRO A 138 -9.02 10.04 -2.89
C PRO A 138 -8.28 11.37 -3.08
N LYS A 139 -9.00 12.48 -3.24
CA LYS A 139 -8.43 13.83 -3.29
C LYS A 139 -8.29 14.48 -1.92
N ASN A 140 -9.05 14.00 -0.93
CA ASN A 140 -9.08 14.50 0.44
C ASN A 140 -8.92 13.35 1.46
N PRO A 141 -7.80 12.59 1.42
CA PRO A 141 -7.57 11.49 2.35
C PRO A 141 -7.37 12.00 3.78
N PHE A 142 -7.82 11.21 4.77
CA PHE A 142 -7.62 11.55 6.17
C PHE A 142 -7.40 10.31 7.04
N ARG A 143 -6.64 10.44 8.13
CA ARG A 143 -6.37 9.35 9.06
C ARG A 143 -7.60 9.04 9.91
N VAL A 144 -7.94 7.75 10.00
CA VAL A 144 -9.06 7.23 10.81
C VAL A 144 -8.59 6.34 11.95
N GLY A 145 -7.37 5.83 11.91
CA GLY A 145 -6.87 4.95 12.94
C GLY A 145 -5.37 4.69 12.83
N VAL A 146 -4.84 4.07 13.87
CA VAL A 146 -3.46 3.62 13.97
C VAL A 146 -3.43 2.29 14.70
N PHE A 147 -2.63 1.34 14.24
CA PHE A 147 -2.29 0.16 15.00
C PHE A 147 -0.80 0.12 15.30
N GLU A 148 -0.47 -0.05 16.56
CA GLU A 148 0.90 -0.22 17.05
C GLU A 148 0.91 -1.26 18.16
N LEU A 149 1.89 -2.19 18.14
CA LEU A 149 2.06 -3.14 19.23
C LEU A 149 2.59 -2.44 20.48
N ASN A 150 2.05 -2.81 21.64
CA ASN A 150 2.56 -2.34 22.94
C ASN A 150 3.70 -3.26 23.46
N THR A 151 4.66 -3.55 22.60
CA THR A 151 5.83 -4.39 22.92
C THR A 151 7.09 -3.56 22.75
N ALA A 152 7.96 -3.54 23.74
CA ALA A 152 9.21 -2.79 23.64
C ALA A 152 10.09 -3.30 22.48
N GLY A 153 10.48 -2.37 21.59
CA GLY A 153 11.29 -2.69 20.43
C GLY A 153 10.56 -3.41 19.29
N HIS A 154 9.21 -3.41 19.30
CA HIS A 154 8.43 -3.92 18.18
C HIS A 154 8.75 -3.18 16.88
N ALA A 155 8.57 -3.87 15.78
CA ALA A 155 8.69 -3.30 14.44
C ALA A 155 7.77 -4.05 13.47
N ILE A 156 7.28 -3.33 12.46
CA ILE A 156 6.42 -3.86 11.40
C ILE A 156 7.14 -3.67 10.07
N HIS A 157 7.17 -4.71 9.25
CA HIS A 157 7.72 -4.65 7.90
C HIS A 157 6.61 -4.45 6.86
N ASP A 158 5.54 -5.26 6.96
CA ASP A 158 4.49 -5.30 5.94
C ASP A 158 3.13 -5.62 6.57
N VAL A 159 2.06 -5.35 5.83
CA VAL A 159 0.68 -5.68 6.18
C VAL A 159 -0.08 -6.18 4.96
N TRP A 160 -0.78 -7.30 5.14
CA TRP A 160 -1.73 -7.87 4.19
C TRP A 160 -3.11 -7.92 4.83
N ILE A 161 -4.16 -7.65 4.04
CA ILE A 161 -5.51 -7.68 4.58
C ILE A 161 -6.40 -8.59 3.73
N GLU A 162 -7.10 -9.47 4.41
CA GLU A 162 -8.05 -10.38 3.80
C GLU A 162 -9.24 -10.60 4.74
N ASN A 163 -10.46 -10.53 4.21
CA ASN A 163 -11.71 -10.78 4.93
C ASN A 163 -11.83 -10.01 6.27
N GLY A 164 -11.35 -8.76 6.31
CA GLY A 164 -11.42 -7.91 7.51
C GLY A 164 -10.41 -8.27 8.60
N ILE A 165 -9.41 -9.06 8.28
CA ILE A 165 -8.27 -9.35 9.15
C ILE A 165 -7.01 -8.76 8.54
N ALA A 166 -6.30 -7.93 9.29
CA ALA A 166 -4.98 -7.45 8.93
C ALA A 166 -3.91 -8.37 9.49
N TYR A 167 -3.08 -8.91 8.63
CA TYR A 167 -1.93 -9.76 8.97
C TYR A 167 -0.67 -8.93 8.76
N SER A 168 0.08 -8.65 9.81
CA SER A 168 1.32 -7.90 9.69
C SER A 168 2.54 -8.74 10.03
N SER A 169 3.62 -8.50 9.28
CA SER A 169 4.93 -9.11 9.50
C SER A 169 5.70 -8.27 10.51
N ASN A 170 5.85 -8.76 11.73
CA ASN A 170 6.36 -7.98 12.87
C ASN A 170 7.74 -8.43 13.33
N TRP A 171 8.64 -8.77 12.41
CA TRP A 171 10.01 -9.16 12.72
C TRP A 171 10.09 -10.17 13.89
N ARG A 172 10.56 -9.70 15.06
CA ARG A 172 10.72 -10.53 16.27
C ARG A 172 9.40 -11.01 16.87
N ASP A 173 8.34 -10.24 16.66
CA ASP A 173 7.00 -10.57 17.16
C ASP A 173 6.26 -11.55 16.24
N GLY A 174 6.88 -11.92 15.10
CA GLY A 174 6.31 -12.84 14.13
C GLY A 174 5.14 -12.26 13.33
N ILE A 175 4.08 -13.02 13.15
CA ILE A 175 2.87 -12.59 12.45
C ILE A 175 1.84 -12.13 13.49
N VAL A 176 1.32 -10.92 13.30
CA VAL A 176 0.26 -10.35 14.13
C VAL A 176 -1.01 -10.25 13.30
N ALA A 177 -2.10 -10.83 13.79
CA ALA A 177 -3.42 -10.76 13.18
C ALA A 177 -4.32 -9.83 13.97
N VAL A 178 -4.94 -8.87 13.29
CA VAL A 178 -5.81 -7.84 13.90
C VAL A 178 -7.15 -7.85 13.19
N ASP A 179 -8.25 -8.00 13.92
CA ASP A 179 -9.59 -7.79 13.38
C ASP A 179 -9.83 -6.30 13.16
N ILE A 180 -10.04 -5.91 11.92
CA ILE A 180 -10.27 -4.52 11.50
C ILE A 180 -11.76 -4.24 11.19
N GLY A 181 -12.67 -5.10 11.67
CA GLY A 181 -14.11 -4.93 11.56
C GLY A 181 -14.77 -5.69 10.40
N GLY A 182 -14.11 -6.69 9.83
CA GLY A 182 -14.65 -7.48 8.70
C GLY A 182 -15.41 -8.73 9.11
N ASN A 183 -15.34 -9.17 10.35
CA ASN A 183 -15.85 -10.48 10.80
C ASN A 183 -17.20 -10.42 11.54
N THR A 184 -17.86 -9.27 11.58
CA THR A 184 -19.21 -9.17 12.11
C THR A 184 -20.23 -9.40 10.99
N SER A 185 -21.14 -10.34 11.20
CA SER A 185 -22.25 -10.74 10.31
C SER A 185 -23.28 -9.63 10.00
N ASN A 186 -22.95 -8.37 10.23
CA ASN A 186 -23.78 -7.21 9.99
C ASN A 186 -23.11 -6.26 8.99
N GLU A 187 -23.35 -6.49 7.71
CA GLU A 187 -22.92 -5.63 6.61
C GLU A 187 -23.44 -4.16 6.70
N LYS A 188 -24.24 -3.82 7.69
CA LYS A 188 -24.82 -2.48 7.88
C LYS A 188 -24.03 -1.52 8.76
N GLU A 189 -22.95 -1.95 9.43
CA GLU A 189 -22.16 -1.10 10.33
C GLU A 189 -20.80 -0.67 9.78
N SER A 190 -20.52 -0.90 8.51
CA SER A 190 -19.22 -0.59 7.90
C SER A 190 -18.96 0.92 7.68
N THR A 191 -19.88 1.80 8.04
CA THR A 191 -19.72 3.25 7.87
C THR A 191 -19.18 3.97 9.11
N ASN A 192 -19.14 3.30 10.27
CA ASN A 192 -18.51 3.80 11.47
C ASN A 192 -17.43 2.83 11.91
N ILE A 193 -16.26 2.93 11.31
CA ILE A 193 -15.07 2.21 11.80
C ILE A 193 -14.66 2.89 13.12
N GLY A 194 -15.34 2.54 14.20
CA GLY A 194 -14.79 2.66 15.54
C GLY A 194 -13.71 1.59 15.63
N PHE A 195 -12.48 1.95 15.26
CA PHE A 195 -11.33 1.06 15.28
C PHE A 195 -11.10 0.57 16.71
N ASN A 196 -11.52 -0.64 16.99
CA ASN A 196 -11.20 -1.35 18.23
C ASN A 196 -10.46 -2.63 17.82
N PRO A 197 -9.12 -2.59 17.68
CA PRO A 197 -8.33 -3.72 17.23
C PRO A 197 -8.37 -4.82 18.28
N LEU A 198 -9.11 -5.89 18.00
CA LEU A 198 -9.01 -7.13 18.75
C LEU A 198 -7.80 -7.90 18.24
N LEU A 199 -6.75 -7.93 19.04
CA LEU A 199 -5.57 -8.77 18.77
C LEU A 199 -6.00 -10.25 18.82
N LEU A 200 -6.07 -10.91 17.66
CA LEU A 200 -6.61 -12.28 17.54
C LEU A 200 -5.63 -13.37 17.93
N LYS A 201 -4.37 -13.11 18.06
CA LYS A 201 -3.24 -13.87 18.64
C LYS A 201 -1.94 -13.53 17.94
N ALA A 202 -0.92 -13.21 18.69
CA ALA A 202 0.46 -13.34 18.24
C ALA A 202 0.80 -14.83 18.23
N GLY A 203 1.02 -15.42 17.07
CA GLY A 203 1.59 -16.75 16.97
C GLY A 203 3.08 -16.66 17.30
N ASN A 204 3.50 -17.14 18.46
CA ASN A 204 4.93 -17.31 18.76
C ASN A 204 5.50 -18.41 17.86
N GLY A 205 5.91 -18.04 16.65
CA GLY A 205 6.76 -18.87 15.82
C GLY A 205 8.18 -18.84 16.40
N SER A 206 8.50 -19.75 17.32
CA SER A 206 9.90 -20.06 17.59
C SER A 206 10.49 -20.68 16.33
N PRO A 207 11.61 -20.17 15.81
CA PRO A 207 12.34 -20.90 14.79
C PRO A 207 12.80 -22.23 15.44
N SER A 208 12.32 -23.35 14.91
CA SER A 208 12.90 -24.65 15.19
C SER A 208 14.33 -24.65 14.66
N ASN A 209 15.29 -24.91 15.53
CA ASN A 209 16.69 -25.22 15.22
C ASN A 209 16.82 -26.27 14.12
#